data_bb3a3d6582dc5bbee27fb5b7930834fa
#
_entry.id   bb3a3d6582dc5bbee27fb5b7930834fa
#
_cell.length_a   1.000
_cell.length_b   1.000
_cell.length_c   1.000
_cell.angle_alpha   90.00
_cell.angle_beta   90.00
_cell.angle_gamma   90.00
#
_symmetry.space_group_name_H-M   'P 1'
#
loop_
_entity.id
_entity.type
_entity.pdbx_description
1 polymer ?
#
loop_
_entity_poly.entity_id
_entity_poly.type
_entity_poly.pdbx_seq_one_letter_code
_entity_poly.pdbx_strand_id
1 'polypeptide(L)'
;PADWYDILLDGPKKEEQMEHLKEIIRNAGKAGIRCFGYNFSLAGVWGHQKTKKARGGAISTCFHAGQLNLDARIPKGEIWNMTYAENARGEYIEDIGYEELWNRLKWFLERILPVAEEAGVMMALHPDDPPMPFLRGTPRLVYQPQLYQKVLDLVPSPCNGIDFCMGSIQEMTDGNIYDALEQYSSQGKIGYAHVRNVRGKVPDYTEVFVDDGDINIKRTLEILKKNHFEGVLIPDHTPQIQCQDTWHAG
;
A
#
# COMPACT_ATOMS: atom_id res chain seq x y z
N PRO A 1 -4.59 0.88 11.10
CA PRO A 1 -3.61 -0.03 11.76
C PRO A 1 -3.58 0.13 13.28
N ALA A 2 -3.74 1.35 13.81
CA ALA A 2 -3.73 1.56 15.25
C ALA A 2 -4.82 0.78 16.01
N ASP A 3 -5.93 0.46 15.34
CA ASP A 3 -7.06 -0.31 15.92
C ASP A 3 -6.95 -1.81 15.64
N TRP A 4 -6.01 -2.23 14.74
CA TRP A 4 -5.84 -3.63 14.31
C TRP A 4 -4.38 -4.09 14.43
N TYR A 5 -3.62 -3.47 15.33
CA TYR A 5 -2.19 -3.70 15.47
C TYR A 5 -1.85 -5.15 15.80
N ASP A 6 -2.66 -5.84 16.59
CA ASP A 6 -2.41 -7.22 16.97
C ASP A 6 -2.63 -8.22 15.82
N ILE A 7 -3.40 -7.87 14.79
CA ILE A 7 -3.47 -8.66 13.55
C ILE A 7 -2.10 -8.68 12.85
N LEU A 8 -1.42 -7.53 12.80
CA LEU A 8 -0.10 -7.40 12.20
C LEU A 8 1.01 -7.97 13.10
N LEU A 9 0.89 -7.78 14.42
CA LEU A 9 1.88 -8.20 15.41
C LEU A 9 1.72 -9.66 15.89
N ASP A 10 0.67 -10.34 15.47
CA ASP A 10 0.26 -11.66 16.00
C ASP A 10 -0.01 -11.64 17.52
N GLY A 11 -0.54 -10.52 18.01
CA GLY A 11 -0.75 -10.25 19.42
C GLY A 11 -2.03 -10.86 20.00
N PRO A 12 -2.24 -10.69 21.33
CA PRO A 12 -3.32 -11.36 22.05
C PRO A 12 -4.74 -10.90 21.67
N LYS A 13 -4.91 -9.72 21.10
CA LYS A 13 -6.21 -9.19 20.68
C LYS A 13 -6.54 -9.45 19.21
N LYS A 14 -5.70 -10.19 18.48
CA LYS A 14 -5.86 -10.37 17.03
C LYS A 14 -7.22 -10.95 16.64
N GLU A 15 -7.77 -11.89 17.42
CA GLU A 15 -9.09 -12.47 17.14
C GLU A 15 -10.22 -11.45 17.38
N GLU A 16 -10.17 -10.70 18.47
CA GLU A 16 -11.12 -9.63 18.75
C GLU A 16 -11.09 -8.54 17.66
N GLN A 17 -9.90 -8.09 17.30
CA GLN A 17 -9.71 -7.10 16.24
C GLN A 17 -10.17 -7.62 14.88
N MET A 18 -10.01 -8.92 14.62
CA MET A 18 -10.51 -9.55 13.39
C MET A 18 -12.05 -9.54 13.35
N GLU A 19 -12.73 -9.82 14.44
CA GLU A 19 -14.21 -9.77 14.48
C GLU A 19 -14.72 -8.33 14.24
N HIS A 20 -14.07 -7.33 14.81
CA HIS A 20 -14.41 -5.92 14.53
C HIS A 20 -14.21 -5.58 13.04
N LEU A 21 -13.12 -6.04 12.44
CA LEU A 21 -12.86 -5.79 11.02
C LEU A 21 -13.89 -6.50 10.12
N LYS A 22 -14.27 -7.73 10.44
CA LYS A 22 -15.35 -8.44 9.75
C LYS A 22 -16.67 -7.68 9.80
N GLU A 23 -17.00 -7.08 10.94
CA GLU A 23 -18.20 -6.24 11.05
C GLU A 23 -18.11 -4.99 10.16
N ILE A 24 -16.95 -4.34 10.11
CA ILE A 24 -16.69 -3.20 9.21
C ILE A 24 -16.92 -3.61 7.75
N ILE A 25 -16.39 -4.75 7.31
CA ILE A 25 -16.55 -5.23 5.93
C ILE A 25 -18.03 -5.53 5.60
N ARG A 26 -18.76 -6.18 6.52
CA ARG A 26 -20.20 -6.38 6.35
C ARG A 26 -20.97 -5.06 6.22
N ASN A 27 -20.61 -4.07 7.04
CA ASN A 27 -21.24 -2.75 7.02
C ASN A 27 -20.86 -1.97 5.75
N ALA A 28 -19.62 -2.09 5.26
CA ALA A 28 -19.21 -1.54 3.98
C ALA A 28 -20.05 -2.10 2.82
N GLY A 29 -20.25 -3.42 2.77
CA GLY A 29 -21.12 -4.06 1.78
C GLY A 29 -22.56 -3.57 1.85
N LYS A 30 -23.16 -3.47 3.05
CA LYS A 30 -24.50 -2.91 3.25
C LYS A 30 -24.62 -1.45 2.81
N ALA A 31 -23.56 -0.66 2.94
CA ALA A 31 -23.48 0.72 2.48
C ALA A 31 -23.23 0.84 0.97
N GLY A 32 -23.08 -0.27 0.24
CA GLY A 32 -22.80 -0.29 -1.19
C GLY A 32 -21.34 -0.03 -1.56
N ILE A 33 -20.42 -0.03 -0.61
CA ILE A 33 -18.98 0.10 -0.82
C ILE A 33 -18.46 -1.24 -1.37
N ARG A 34 -17.87 -1.21 -2.56
CA ARG A 34 -17.45 -2.42 -3.29
C ARG A 34 -15.99 -2.79 -3.11
N CYS A 35 -15.18 -1.90 -2.54
CA CYS A 35 -13.75 -2.12 -2.37
C CYS A 35 -13.29 -1.54 -1.04
N PHE A 36 -12.42 -2.28 -0.36
CA PHE A 36 -11.78 -1.88 0.90
C PHE A 36 -10.27 -2.01 0.75
N GLY A 37 -9.57 -0.87 0.70
CA GLY A 37 -8.12 -0.81 0.63
C GLY A 37 -7.47 -1.10 1.98
N TYR A 38 -6.37 -1.85 1.97
CA TYR A 38 -5.61 -2.13 3.18
C TYR A 38 -4.11 -2.22 2.92
N ASN A 39 -3.33 -2.02 3.98
CA ASN A 39 -1.88 -2.24 4.00
C ASN A 39 -1.56 -3.38 4.95
N PHE A 40 -0.58 -4.20 4.63
CA PHE A 40 -0.10 -5.27 5.50
C PHE A 40 1.42 -5.15 5.72
N SER A 41 1.81 -4.12 6.45
CA SER A 41 3.19 -3.74 6.69
C SER A 41 3.38 -3.23 8.11
N LEU A 42 4.47 -3.63 8.75
CA LEU A 42 4.84 -3.15 10.09
C LEU A 42 5.48 -1.76 10.03
N ALA A 43 6.41 -1.55 9.10
CA ALA A 43 7.12 -0.29 8.95
C ALA A 43 6.25 0.83 8.36
N GLY A 44 5.19 0.49 7.61
CA GLY A 44 4.35 1.47 6.94
C GLY A 44 5.10 2.28 5.88
N VAL A 45 4.62 3.49 5.64
CA VAL A 45 5.25 4.47 4.76
C VAL A 45 6.25 5.28 5.59
N TRP A 46 7.52 4.89 5.56
CA TRP A 46 8.56 5.50 6.39
C TRP A 46 9.74 5.99 5.57
N GLY A 47 10.36 7.09 6.04
CA GLY A 47 11.58 7.64 5.45
C GLY A 47 11.32 8.66 4.34
N HIS A 48 10.07 8.95 4.03
CA HIS A 48 9.72 10.00 3.09
C HIS A 48 10.16 11.39 3.59
N GLN A 49 10.71 12.17 2.68
CA GLN A 49 11.22 13.52 2.90
C GLN A 49 10.52 14.50 1.95
N LYS A 50 10.64 15.78 2.20
CA LYS A 50 10.15 16.83 1.30
C LYS A 50 11.29 17.41 0.46
N THR A 51 11.00 17.65 -0.81
CA THR A 51 11.92 18.24 -1.78
C THR A 51 11.24 19.30 -2.64
N LYS A 52 12.03 20.20 -3.26
CA LYS A 52 11.56 21.19 -4.24
C LYS A 52 11.94 20.80 -5.68
N LYS A 53 12.06 19.51 -5.96
CA LYS A 53 12.50 19.01 -7.28
C LYS A 53 11.36 18.84 -8.29
N ALA A 54 10.10 18.96 -7.90
CA ALA A 54 8.99 18.94 -8.83
C ALA A 54 8.97 20.19 -9.72
N ARG A 55 8.27 20.10 -10.84
CA ARG A 55 8.16 21.19 -11.84
C ARG A 55 7.77 22.52 -11.15
N GLY A 56 8.43 23.61 -11.56
CA GLY A 56 8.21 24.94 -10.99
C GLY A 56 8.75 25.11 -9.56
N GLY A 57 9.52 24.18 -9.03
CA GLY A 57 10.00 24.21 -7.64
C GLY A 57 8.93 23.85 -6.61
N ALA A 58 7.87 23.15 -7.03
CA ALA A 58 6.82 22.69 -6.14
C ALA A 58 7.38 21.69 -5.11
N ILE A 59 6.85 21.77 -3.90
CA ILE A 59 7.23 20.84 -2.82
C ILE A 59 6.55 19.50 -3.10
N SER A 60 7.34 18.44 -3.10
CA SER A 60 6.86 17.08 -3.26
C SER A 60 7.52 16.13 -2.28
N THR A 61 7.07 14.89 -2.28
CA THR A 61 7.65 13.80 -1.49
C THR A 61 8.83 13.19 -2.26
N CYS A 62 9.84 12.73 -1.54
CA CYS A 62 10.94 11.94 -2.09
C CYS A 62 11.42 10.92 -1.07
N PHE A 63 12.16 9.94 -1.56
CA PHE A 63 12.84 8.94 -0.74
C PHE A 63 14.31 8.87 -1.17
N HIS A 64 15.21 8.96 -0.19
CA HIS A 64 16.66 8.88 -0.39
C HIS A 64 17.24 7.97 0.70
N ALA A 65 17.35 6.67 0.39
CA ALA A 65 17.78 5.65 1.35
C ALA A 65 19.13 5.95 1.99
N GLY A 66 20.08 6.52 1.22
CA GLY A 66 21.40 6.87 1.73
C GLY A 66 21.44 7.97 2.81
N GLN A 67 20.32 8.64 3.05
CA GLN A 67 20.18 9.66 4.10
C GLN A 67 19.44 9.14 5.35
N LEU A 68 19.10 7.85 5.38
CA LEU A 68 18.26 7.25 6.40
C LEU A 68 18.97 6.09 7.10
N ASN A 69 18.63 5.86 8.35
CA ASN A 69 18.96 4.62 9.05
C ASN A 69 17.85 3.59 8.79
N LEU A 70 17.95 2.85 7.69
CA LEU A 70 16.94 1.86 7.28
C LEU A 70 16.72 0.75 8.31
N ASP A 71 17.71 0.51 9.19
CA ASP A 71 17.67 -0.49 10.26
C ASP A 71 17.12 0.07 11.59
N ALA A 72 16.67 1.34 11.62
CA ALA A 72 16.05 1.94 12.78
C ALA A 72 14.83 1.13 13.22
N ARG A 73 14.94 0.37 14.32
CA ARG A 73 13.88 -0.53 14.81
C ARG A 73 12.59 0.23 15.14
N ILE A 74 11.47 -0.46 14.99
CA ILE A 74 10.15 0.09 15.32
C ILE A 74 9.96 0.01 16.85
N PRO A 75 9.69 1.15 17.54
CA PRO A 75 9.39 1.13 18.96
C PRO A 75 8.14 0.30 19.25
N LYS A 76 8.15 -0.44 20.35
CA LYS A 76 6.94 -1.11 20.85
C LYS A 76 5.87 -0.05 21.19
N GLY A 77 4.65 -0.28 20.77
CA GLY A 77 3.60 0.73 20.84
C GLY A 77 3.36 1.48 19.53
N GLU A 78 4.25 1.30 18.55
CA GLU A 78 4.08 1.86 17.20
C GLU A 78 3.92 0.75 16.16
N ILE A 79 3.13 1.02 15.16
CA ILE A 79 2.99 0.21 13.95
C ILE A 79 2.49 1.08 12.79
N TRP A 80 3.01 0.86 11.61
CA TRP A 80 2.60 1.59 10.40
C TRP A 80 2.60 3.12 10.59
N ASN A 81 3.63 3.67 11.28
CA ASN A 81 3.75 5.09 11.66
C ASN A 81 2.61 5.61 12.57
N MET A 82 1.89 4.72 13.22
CA MET A 82 0.83 5.05 14.18
C MET A 82 1.17 4.54 15.57
N THR A 83 0.86 5.31 16.59
CA THR A 83 1.00 4.92 17.99
C THR A 83 -0.28 4.24 18.47
N TYR A 84 -0.19 3.02 18.99
CA TYR A 84 -1.30 2.29 19.58
C TYR A 84 -1.19 2.13 21.11
N ALA A 85 0.02 2.32 21.65
CA ALA A 85 0.27 2.26 23.09
C ALA A 85 1.51 3.07 23.46
N GLU A 86 1.60 3.48 24.73
CA GLU A 86 2.81 4.11 25.28
C GLU A 86 3.95 3.11 25.42
N ASN A 87 5.15 3.53 25.07
CA ASN A 87 6.38 2.73 25.24
C ASN A 87 7.21 3.23 26.44
N ALA A 88 6.71 2.99 27.64
CA ALA A 88 7.35 3.45 28.87
C ALA A 88 8.76 2.84 29.14
N ARG A 89 9.09 1.72 28.47
CA ARG A 89 10.35 0.98 28.69
C ARG A 89 11.38 1.19 27.58
N GLY A 90 11.03 1.88 26.49
CA GLY A 90 11.93 2.04 25.36
C GLY A 90 12.23 0.73 24.61
N GLU A 91 11.28 -0.21 24.64
CA GLU A 91 11.40 -1.51 23.96
C GLU A 91 11.10 -1.37 22.47
N TYR A 92 11.48 -2.38 21.70
CA TYR A 92 11.19 -2.49 20.28
C TYR A 92 10.25 -3.67 20.02
N ILE A 93 9.56 -3.65 18.86
CA ILE A 93 8.81 -4.84 18.43
C ILE A 93 9.79 -6.00 18.22
N GLU A 94 9.27 -7.22 18.32
CA GLU A 94 10.06 -8.43 18.08
C GLU A 94 10.52 -8.50 16.63
N ASP A 95 11.68 -9.14 16.42
CA ASP A 95 12.19 -9.37 15.07
C ASP A 95 11.30 -10.38 14.35
N ILE A 96 10.91 -10.04 13.14
CA ILE A 96 9.97 -10.83 12.34
C ILE A 96 10.66 -11.26 11.04
N GLY A 97 10.58 -12.55 10.74
CA GLY A 97 11.08 -13.12 9.50
C GLY A 97 10.10 -12.95 8.34
N TYR A 98 10.62 -13.15 7.12
CA TYR A 98 9.85 -13.04 5.89
C TYR A 98 8.68 -14.03 5.84
N GLU A 99 8.93 -15.29 6.17
CA GLU A 99 7.91 -16.34 6.18
C GLU A 99 6.84 -16.09 7.24
N GLU A 100 7.26 -15.58 8.39
CA GLU A 100 6.35 -15.22 9.47
C GLU A 100 5.34 -14.16 9.04
N LEU A 101 5.78 -13.10 8.36
CA LEU A 101 4.89 -12.05 7.89
C LEU A 101 3.92 -12.56 6.80
N TRP A 102 4.39 -13.44 5.91
CA TRP A 102 3.52 -14.13 4.94
C TRP A 102 2.47 -15.02 5.62
N ASN A 103 2.83 -15.74 6.69
CA ASN A 103 1.90 -16.56 7.45
C ASN A 103 0.84 -15.70 8.17
N ARG A 104 1.21 -14.53 8.67
CA ARG A 104 0.26 -13.56 9.26
C ARG A 104 -0.70 -13.01 8.20
N LEU A 105 -0.21 -12.67 7.01
CA LEU A 105 -1.08 -12.27 5.90
C LEU A 105 -2.03 -13.41 5.50
N LYS A 106 -1.55 -14.64 5.42
CA LYS A 106 -2.38 -15.80 5.13
C LYS A 106 -3.48 -15.98 6.17
N TRP A 107 -3.12 -15.93 7.46
CA TRP A 107 -4.07 -16.00 8.57
C TRP A 107 -5.16 -14.93 8.47
N PHE A 108 -4.77 -13.70 8.12
CA PHE A 108 -5.69 -12.58 7.90
C PHE A 108 -6.63 -12.84 6.72
N LEU A 109 -6.11 -13.23 5.57
CA LEU A 109 -6.89 -13.47 4.35
C LEU A 109 -7.88 -14.63 4.51
N GLU A 110 -7.47 -15.74 5.12
CA GLU A 110 -8.33 -16.90 5.38
C GLU A 110 -9.57 -16.54 6.21
N ARG A 111 -9.49 -15.50 7.04
CA ARG A 111 -10.59 -15.06 7.92
C ARG A 111 -11.44 -13.94 7.36
N ILE A 112 -10.84 -13.04 6.60
CA ILE A 112 -11.56 -11.86 6.09
C ILE A 112 -12.22 -12.14 4.74
N LEU A 113 -11.60 -12.93 3.85
CA LEU A 113 -12.10 -13.14 2.49
C LEU A 113 -13.48 -13.79 2.44
N PRO A 114 -13.83 -14.81 3.25
CA PRO A 114 -15.20 -15.33 3.27
C PRO A 114 -16.25 -14.26 3.58
N VAL A 115 -15.95 -13.36 4.52
CA VAL A 115 -16.84 -12.24 4.88
C VAL A 115 -16.89 -11.20 3.77
N ALA A 116 -15.78 -10.94 3.12
CA ALA A 116 -15.70 -10.04 1.98
C ALA A 116 -16.52 -10.54 0.78
N GLU A 117 -16.48 -11.85 0.51
CA GLU A 117 -17.30 -12.51 -0.51
C GLU A 117 -18.80 -12.38 -0.21
N GLU A 118 -19.22 -12.69 1.03
CA GLU A 118 -20.60 -12.54 1.48
C GLU A 118 -21.08 -11.08 1.35
N ALA A 119 -20.22 -10.12 1.66
CA ALA A 119 -20.54 -8.70 1.61
C ALA A 119 -20.42 -8.08 0.19
N GLY A 120 -19.82 -8.80 -0.77
CA GLY A 120 -19.52 -8.28 -2.11
C GLY A 120 -18.50 -7.13 -2.10
N VAL A 121 -17.50 -7.22 -1.22
CA VAL A 121 -16.45 -6.20 -1.03
C VAL A 121 -15.09 -6.79 -1.41
N MET A 122 -14.41 -6.21 -2.39
CA MET A 122 -13.03 -6.58 -2.71
C MET A 122 -12.07 -6.04 -1.66
N MET A 123 -11.21 -6.90 -1.13
CA MET A 123 -10.10 -6.52 -0.26
C MET A 123 -8.88 -6.18 -1.13
N ALA A 124 -8.48 -4.92 -1.18
CA ALA A 124 -7.43 -4.44 -2.10
C ALA A 124 -6.14 -4.10 -1.34
N LEU A 125 -5.10 -4.94 -1.50
CA LEU A 125 -3.80 -4.71 -0.85
C LEU A 125 -3.01 -3.65 -1.60
N HIS A 126 -2.62 -2.58 -0.88
CA HIS A 126 -1.65 -1.59 -1.35
C HIS A 126 -0.23 -2.19 -1.35
N PRO A 127 0.61 -1.90 -2.34
CA PRO A 127 2.01 -2.35 -2.33
C PRO A 127 2.79 -1.66 -1.22
N ASP A 128 3.94 -2.22 -0.89
CA ASP A 128 4.82 -1.56 0.07
C ASP A 128 5.44 -0.27 -0.51
N ASP A 129 5.37 0.81 0.25
CA ASP A 129 5.91 2.11 -0.12
C ASP A 129 6.73 2.67 1.08
N PRO A 130 8.03 2.96 0.93
CA PRO A 130 8.87 2.68 -0.26
C PRO A 130 9.04 1.17 -0.49
N PRO A 131 9.17 0.71 -1.76
CA PRO A 131 9.26 -0.72 -2.08
C PRO A 131 10.66 -1.29 -1.86
N MET A 132 11.14 -1.19 -0.63
CA MET A 132 12.38 -1.79 -0.15
C MET A 132 12.10 -3.23 0.33
N PRO A 133 13.01 -4.20 0.16
CA PRO A 133 12.78 -5.57 0.67
C PRO A 133 12.71 -5.64 2.20
N PHE A 134 13.43 -4.75 2.86
CA PHE A 134 13.41 -4.56 4.32
C PHE A 134 13.37 -3.08 4.64
N LEU A 135 12.64 -2.73 5.70
CA LEU A 135 12.57 -1.37 6.20
C LEU A 135 12.35 -1.41 7.72
N ARG A 136 13.13 -0.62 8.48
CA ARG A 136 13.06 -0.56 9.94
C ARG A 136 13.23 -1.95 10.61
N GLY A 137 14.11 -2.80 10.05
CA GLY A 137 14.36 -4.15 10.56
C GLY A 137 13.20 -5.14 10.29
N THR A 138 12.21 -4.77 9.50
CA THR A 138 11.07 -5.64 9.17
C THR A 138 11.00 -5.96 7.68
N PRO A 139 10.55 -7.18 7.30
CA PRO A 139 10.37 -7.54 5.90
C PRO A 139 9.17 -6.83 5.27
N ARG A 140 9.19 -6.73 3.95
CA ARG A 140 8.11 -6.17 3.13
C ARG A 140 7.54 -7.27 2.25
N LEU A 141 6.23 -7.26 1.99
CA LEU A 141 5.56 -8.34 1.27
C LEU A 141 5.46 -8.08 -0.23
N VAL A 142 5.11 -6.86 -0.63
CA VAL A 142 4.90 -6.49 -2.03
C VAL A 142 5.81 -5.30 -2.39
N TYR A 143 7.10 -5.59 -2.49
CA TYR A 143 8.13 -4.64 -2.93
C TYR A 143 8.61 -4.86 -4.38
N GLN A 144 8.02 -5.85 -5.08
CA GLN A 144 8.20 -6.10 -6.51
C GLN A 144 6.86 -6.51 -7.14
N PRO A 145 6.58 -6.19 -8.41
CA PRO A 145 5.25 -6.37 -9.00
C PRO A 145 4.75 -7.82 -9.01
N GLN A 146 5.66 -8.79 -9.20
CA GLN A 146 5.30 -10.22 -9.23
C GLN A 146 4.85 -10.75 -7.87
N LEU A 147 5.17 -10.07 -6.77
CA LEU A 147 4.77 -10.49 -5.43
C LEU A 147 3.25 -10.33 -5.19
N TYR A 148 2.57 -9.51 -5.98
CA TYR A 148 1.12 -9.48 -5.97
C TYR A 148 0.50 -10.82 -6.37
N GLN A 149 1.09 -11.54 -7.35
CA GLN A 149 0.58 -12.86 -7.70
C GLN A 149 0.67 -13.82 -6.51
N LYS A 150 1.76 -13.75 -5.72
CA LYS A 150 1.88 -14.53 -4.50
C LYS A 150 0.78 -14.21 -3.48
N VAL A 151 0.38 -12.94 -3.35
CA VAL A 151 -0.76 -12.55 -2.47
C VAL A 151 -2.06 -13.16 -2.97
N LEU A 152 -2.32 -13.08 -4.28
CA LEU A 152 -3.53 -13.60 -4.90
C LEU A 152 -3.63 -15.14 -4.78
N ASP A 153 -2.49 -15.82 -4.91
CA ASP A 153 -2.40 -17.29 -4.82
C ASP A 153 -2.40 -17.80 -3.37
N LEU A 154 -2.09 -16.94 -2.40
CA LEU A 154 -2.00 -17.31 -0.98
C LEU A 154 -3.35 -17.81 -0.42
N VAL A 155 -4.43 -17.13 -0.78
CA VAL A 155 -5.82 -17.51 -0.52
C VAL A 155 -6.65 -17.11 -1.75
N PRO A 156 -6.86 -18.01 -2.72
CA PRO A 156 -7.63 -17.73 -3.91
C PRO A 156 -9.08 -17.33 -3.57
N SER A 157 -9.49 -16.16 -4.03
CA SER A 157 -10.83 -15.61 -3.82
C SER A 157 -11.15 -14.57 -4.89
N PRO A 158 -12.39 -14.42 -5.35
CA PRO A 158 -12.78 -13.31 -6.22
C PRO A 158 -12.63 -11.95 -5.52
N CYS A 159 -12.70 -11.93 -4.19
CA CYS A 159 -12.56 -10.73 -3.37
C CYS A 159 -11.13 -10.48 -2.87
N ASN A 160 -10.16 -11.33 -3.20
CA ASN A 160 -8.74 -11.04 -2.99
C ASN A 160 -8.21 -10.23 -4.18
N GLY A 161 -7.90 -8.98 -3.95
CA GLY A 161 -7.52 -8.03 -4.97
C GLY A 161 -6.38 -7.11 -4.54
N ILE A 162 -6.06 -6.17 -5.40
CA ILE A 162 -4.96 -5.24 -5.23
C ILE A 162 -5.41 -3.79 -5.41
N ASP A 163 -4.82 -2.92 -4.62
CA ASP A 163 -4.73 -1.50 -4.89
C ASP A 163 -3.52 -1.27 -5.79
N PHE A 164 -3.76 -0.90 -7.04
CA PHE A 164 -2.69 -0.70 -8.01
C PHE A 164 -2.14 0.71 -7.91
N CYS A 165 -1.21 0.95 -6.99
CA CYS A 165 -0.52 2.22 -6.90
C CYS A 165 0.55 2.33 -7.99
N MET A 166 0.26 3.12 -9.04
CA MET A 166 1.16 3.27 -10.19
C MET A 166 2.53 3.82 -9.76
N GLY A 167 2.56 4.77 -8.84
CA GLY A 167 3.80 5.34 -8.30
C GLY A 167 4.65 4.28 -7.62
N SER A 168 4.10 3.59 -6.59
CA SER A 168 4.84 2.58 -5.84
C SER A 168 5.35 1.44 -6.73
N ILE A 169 4.57 1.01 -7.73
CA ILE A 169 5.02 -0.02 -8.68
C ILE A 169 6.14 0.50 -9.60
N GLN A 170 6.08 1.75 -10.03
CA GLN A 170 7.15 2.36 -10.83
C GLN A 170 8.45 2.53 -10.03
N GLU A 171 8.36 2.73 -8.72
CA GLU A 171 9.51 2.83 -7.80
C GLU A 171 10.25 1.50 -7.61
N MET A 172 9.63 0.37 -7.91
CA MET A 172 10.21 -0.97 -7.78
C MET A 172 11.36 -1.19 -8.77
N THR A 173 12.38 -1.96 -8.34
CA THR A 173 13.57 -2.21 -9.18
C THR A 173 13.30 -3.16 -10.32
N ASP A 174 12.48 -4.17 -10.10
CA ASP A 174 12.18 -5.21 -11.07
C ASP A 174 10.85 -4.95 -11.77
N GLY A 175 10.71 -5.60 -12.93
CA GLY A 175 9.47 -5.57 -13.70
C GLY A 175 9.21 -4.26 -14.43
N ASN A 176 8.04 -4.21 -15.02
CA ASN A 176 7.54 -3.11 -15.82
C ASN A 176 6.10 -2.82 -15.40
N ILE A 177 5.80 -1.55 -15.12
CA ILE A 177 4.47 -1.14 -14.66
C ILE A 177 3.36 -1.51 -15.66
N TYR A 178 3.62 -1.40 -16.97
CA TYR A 178 2.60 -1.69 -17.99
C TYR A 178 2.29 -3.18 -18.09
N ASP A 179 3.31 -4.02 -17.95
CA ASP A 179 3.14 -5.48 -17.94
C ASP A 179 2.40 -5.93 -16.68
N ALA A 180 2.72 -5.38 -15.53
CA ALA A 180 2.01 -5.62 -14.29
C ALA A 180 0.55 -5.14 -14.37
N LEU A 181 0.31 -3.94 -14.92
CA LEU A 181 -1.01 -3.40 -15.10
C LEU A 181 -1.86 -4.26 -16.05
N GLU A 182 -1.28 -4.68 -17.18
CA GLU A 182 -1.93 -5.60 -18.13
C GLU A 182 -2.28 -6.93 -17.45
N GLN A 183 -1.32 -7.52 -16.72
CA GLN A 183 -1.52 -8.78 -16.02
C GLN A 183 -2.68 -8.73 -15.03
N TYR A 184 -2.67 -7.78 -14.12
CA TYR A 184 -3.63 -7.78 -13.00
C TYR A 184 -4.99 -7.19 -13.39
N SER A 185 -5.03 -6.24 -14.34
CA SER A 185 -6.31 -5.74 -14.87
C SER A 185 -7.02 -6.78 -15.71
N SER A 186 -6.30 -7.54 -16.55
CA SER A 186 -6.92 -8.62 -17.35
C SER A 186 -7.45 -9.78 -16.50
N GLN A 187 -6.91 -9.98 -15.30
CA GLN A 187 -7.42 -10.94 -14.31
C GLN A 187 -8.63 -10.40 -13.51
N GLY A 188 -9.00 -9.12 -13.65
CA GLY A 188 -10.04 -8.48 -12.84
C GLY A 188 -9.66 -8.35 -11.36
N LYS A 189 -8.36 -8.25 -11.05
CA LYS A 189 -7.85 -8.24 -9.68
C LYS A 189 -7.54 -6.85 -9.12
N ILE A 190 -7.70 -5.80 -9.93
CA ILE A 190 -7.51 -4.43 -9.46
C ILE A 190 -8.83 -3.91 -8.90
N GLY A 191 -8.85 -3.60 -7.60
CA GLY A 191 -10.02 -3.02 -6.93
C GLY A 191 -10.16 -1.52 -7.21
N TYR A 192 -9.06 -0.80 -7.14
CA TYR A 192 -8.91 0.61 -7.53
C TYR A 192 -7.44 0.90 -7.84
N ALA A 193 -7.16 2.06 -8.43
CA ALA A 193 -5.80 2.42 -8.78
C ALA A 193 -5.45 3.85 -8.36
N HIS A 194 -4.26 4.01 -7.78
CA HIS A 194 -3.66 5.31 -7.53
C HIS A 194 -2.90 5.80 -8.77
N VAL A 195 -3.26 6.97 -9.26
CA VAL A 195 -2.65 7.59 -10.45
C VAL A 195 -1.60 8.62 -10.00
N ARG A 196 -0.55 8.12 -9.35
CA ARG A 196 0.60 8.90 -8.93
C ARG A 196 1.75 8.68 -9.90
N ASN A 197 2.53 9.73 -10.17
CA ASN A 197 3.73 9.63 -11.01
C ASN A 197 5.00 9.99 -10.23
N VAL A 198 6.10 9.34 -10.60
CA VAL A 198 7.39 9.46 -9.93
C VAL A 198 8.53 9.53 -10.94
N ARG A 199 9.68 10.03 -10.50
CA ARG A 199 10.97 9.91 -11.20
C ARG A 199 11.94 9.12 -10.33
N GLY A 200 12.59 8.14 -10.96
CA GLY A 200 13.53 7.24 -10.30
C GLY A 200 12.85 6.02 -9.68
N LYS A 201 13.67 5.23 -9.03
CA LYS A 201 13.31 3.98 -8.36
C LYS A 201 14.04 3.92 -7.04
N VAL A 202 13.61 3.02 -6.12
CA VAL A 202 14.44 2.77 -4.93
C VAL A 202 15.87 2.40 -5.36
N PRO A 203 16.90 2.90 -4.67
CA PRO A 203 16.86 3.56 -3.36
C PRO A 203 16.62 5.08 -3.40
N ASP A 204 16.39 5.69 -4.57
CA ASP A 204 16.22 7.13 -4.73
C ASP A 204 15.12 7.46 -5.74
N TYR A 205 14.04 8.08 -5.28
CA TYR A 205 12.97 8.56 -6.15
C TYR A 205 12.36 9.87 -5.66
N THR A 206 11.62 10.52 -6.53
CA THR A 206 10.87 11.75 -6.24
C THR A 206 9.48 11.68 -6.86
N GLU A 207 8.44 11.94 -6.09
CA GLU A 207 7.09 12.12 -6.61
C GLU A 207 6.99 13.43 -7.38
N VAL A 208 6.28 13.40 -8.49
CA VAL A 208 6.14 14.54 -9.39
C VAL A 208 4.68 14.70 -9.83
N PHE A 209 4.39 15.72 -10.63
CA PHE A 209 3.04 15.86 -11.21
C PHE A 209 2.71 14.66 -12.09
N VAL A 210 1.43 14.33 -12.18
CA VAL A 210 0.93 13.14 -12.90
C VAL A 210 1.40 13.07 -14.36
N ASP A 211 1.61 14.23 -15.00
CA ASP A 211 2.07 14.38 -16.38
C ASP A 211 3.59 14.52 -16.55
N ASP A 212 4.37 14.48 -15.44
CA ASP A 212 5.78 14.91 -15.42
C ASP A 212 6.76 13.82 -14.91
N GLY A 213 6.34 12.56 -14.85
CA GLY A 213 7.15 11.45 -14.34
C GLY A 213 7.56 10.42 -15.39
N ASP A 214 8.07 9.31 -14.89
CA ASP A 214 8.55 8.19 -15.72
C ASP A 214 7.40 7.32 -16.26
N ILE A 215 6.18 7.51 -15.76
CA ILE A 215 5.00 6.78 -16.19
C ILE A 215 4.28 7.57 -17.30
N ASN A 216 4.06 6.92 -18.43
CA ASN A 216 3.12 7.43 -19.43
C ASN A 216 1.69 7.09 -19.02
N ILE A 217 1.03 8.02 -18.34
CA ILE A 217 -0.32 7.86 -17.81
C ILE A 217 -1.35 7.55 -18.91
N LYS A 218 -1.21 8.15 -20.08
CA LYS A 218 -2.12 7.83 -21.21
C LYS A 218 -2.06 6.34 -21.54
N ARG A 219 -0.86 5.73 -21.60
CA ARG A 219 -0.70 4.31 -21.86
C ARG A 219 -1.32 3.46 -20.74
N THR A 220 -1.20 3.86 -19.46
CA THR A 220 -1.83 3.12 -18.37
C THR A 220 -3.36 3.15 -18.47
N LEU A 221 -3.94 4.29 -18.81
CA LEU A 221 -5.39 4.42 -19.02
C LEU A 221 -5.87 3.60 -20.24
N GLU A 222 -5.08 3.51 -21.30
CA GLU A 222 -5.39 2.67 -22.48
C GLU A 222 -5.40 1.18 -22.11
N ILE A 223 -4.48 0.71 -21.25
CA ILE A 223 -4.46 -0.67 -20.73
C ILE A 223 -5.69 -0.94 -19.88
N LEU A 224 -6.00 -0.08 -18.92
CA LEU A 224 -7.18 -0.21 -18.05
C LEU A 224 -8.47 -0.26 -18.88
N LYS A 225 -8.60 0.62 -19.86
CA LYS A 225 -9.75 0.65 -20.79
C LYS A 225 -9.86 -0.64 -21.62
N LYS A 226 -8.74 -1.13 -22.16
CA LYS A 226 -8.66 -2.39 -22.93
C LYS A 226 -9.18 -3.57 -22.10
N ASN A 227 -8.84 -3.61 -20.82
CA ASN A 227 -9.18 -4.68 -19.91
C ASN A 227 -10.48 -4.43 -19.12
N HIS A 228 -11.31 -3.48 -19.59
CA HIS A 228 -12.62 -3.17 -19.01
C HIS A 228 -12.60 -2.87 -17.52
N PHE A 229 -11.57 -2.16 -17.04
CA PHE A 229 -11.51 -1.73 -15.66
C PHE A 229 -12.62 -0.70 -15.36
N GLU A 230 -13.46 -1.02 -14.37
CA GLU A 230 -14.60 -0.19 -13.94
C GLU A 230 -14.40 0.38 -12.52
N GLY A 231 -13.23 0.15 -11.93
CA GLY A 231 -12.90 0.64 -10.59
C GLY A 231 -12.60 2.14 -10.56
N VAL A 232 -12.32 2.62 -9.35
CA VAL A 232 -12.03 4.05 -9.11
C VAL A 232 -10.56 4.34 -9.43
N LEU A 233 -10.32 5.49 -10.06
CA LEU A 233 -8.99 6.09 -10.22
C LEU A 233 -8.86 7.24 -9.21
N ILE A 234 -7.83 7.19 -8.38
CA ILE A 234 -7.57 8.16 -7.32
C ILE A 234 -6.26 8.88 -7.66
N PRO A 235 -6.21 10.22 -7.63
CA PRO A 235 -4.96 10.94 -7.86
C PRO A 235 -3.85 10.62 -6.86
N ASP A 236 -4.21 10.09 -5.66
CA ASP A 236 -3.33 9.87 -4.53
C ASP A 236 -2.80 11.23 -4.01
N HIS A 237 -1.51 11.43 -3.94
CA HIS A 237 -0.96 12.74 -3.60
C HIS A 237 -0.13 13.31 -4.76
N THR A 238 -0.05 14.62 -4.79
CA THR A 238 0.63 15.39 -5.84
C THR A 238 1.56 16.43 -5.21
N PRO A 239 2.51 16.99 -5.98
CA PRO A 239 3.28 18.14 -5.51
C PRO A 239 2.36 19.30 -5.12
N GLN A 240 2.76 20.04 -4.08
CA GLN A 240 1.98 21.17 -3.57
C GLN A 240 1.86 22.28 -4.61
N ILE A 241 0.63 22.73 -4.83
CA ILE A 241 0.34 23.90 -5.66
C ILE A 241 -0.11 25.06 -4.76
N GLN A 242 0.36 26.28 -5.06
CA GLN A 242 -0.19 27.47 -4.43
C GLN A 242 -1.56 27.76 -5.05
N CYS A 243 -2.58 27.70 -4.21
CA CYS A 243 -3.96 28.00 -4.58
C CYS A 243 -4.41 29.20 -3.72
N GLN A 244 -5.16 30.13 -4.32
CA GLN A 244 -5.72 31.26 -3.57
C GLN A 244 -6.95 30.87 -2.75
N ASP A 245 -7.50 29.70 -3.01
CA ASP A 245 -8.64 29.13 -2.30
C ASP A 245 -8.20 28.24 -1.13
N THR A 246 -9.13 28.06 -0.17
CA THR A 246 -8.94 27.19 1.00
C THR A 246 -8.87 25.70 0.70
N TRP A 247 -8.99 25.29 -0.56
CA TRP A 247 -8.78 23.93 -1.01
C TRP A 247 -7.28 23.63 -1.07
N HIS A 248 -6.81 22.80 -0.15
CA HIS A 248 -5.46 22.27 -0.22
C HIS A 248 -5.44 21.13 -1.22
N ALA A 249 -4.87 21.38 -2.40
CA ALA A 249 -4.52 20.31 -3.32
C ALA A 249 -3.13 19.79 -2.94
N GLY A 250 -3.02 18.54 -2.52
CA GLY A 250 -1.78 17.85 -2.18
C GLY A 250 -1.82 17.19 -0.85
#